data_094f07c1ff8be65fac0a3a9d434a27c3
#
_entry.id   094f07c1ff8be65fac0a3a9d434a27c3
#
_cell.length_a   1.000
_cell.length_b   1.000
_cell.length_c   1.000
_cell.angle_alpha   90.00
_cell.angle_beta   90.00
_cell.angle_gamma   90.00
#
_symmetry.space_group_name_H-M   'P 1'
#
loop_
_entity.id
_entity.type
_entity.pdbx_description
1 polymer ?
#
loop_
_entity_poly.entity_id
_entity_poly.type
_entity_poly.pdbx_seq_one_letter_code
_entity_poly.pdbx_strand_id
1 'polypeptide(L)' 'MNKILNVDGITCEHCVDTIKESVEILDGVLRVDVDIEKKQVVVEFDEKMVKPENLIDKIEEVGFEVRM' A
#
# COMPACT_ATOMS: atom_id res chain seq x y z
N MET A 1 -1.37 -12.87 -5.16
CA MET A 1 -0.10 -12.27 -5.60
C MET A 1 0.34 -11.20 -4.61
N ASN A 2 1.61 -11.18 -4.29
CA ASN A 2 2.14 -10.21 -3.32
C ASN A 2 3.01 -9.18 -4.03
N LYS A 3 2.87 -7.94 -3.63
CA LYS A 3 3.68 -6.85 -4.16
C LYS A 3 4.30 -6.07 -3.01
N ILE A 4 5.58 -5.83 -3.09
CA ILE A 4 6.30 -5.01 -2.10
C ILE A 4 6.53 -3.64 -2.71
N LEU A 5 6.05 -2.61 -2.05
CA LEU A 5 6.19 -1.23 -2.49
C LEU A 5 7.05 -0.46 -1.51
N ASN A 6 8.03 0.27 -2.02
CA ASN A 6 8.82 1.17 -1.19
C ASN A 6 8.09 2.51 -1.13
N VAL A 7 7.73 2.93 0.08
CA VAL A 7 6.93 4.13 0.28
C VAL A 7 7.66 5.10 1.20
N ASP A 8 7.86 6.32 0.72
CA ASP A 8 8.46 7.39 1.53
C ASP A 8 7.37 8.12 2.31
N GLY A 9 7.74 8.60 3.49
CA GLY A 9 6.84 9.38 4.32
C GLY A 9 6.15 8.60 5.42
N ILE A 10 6.39 7.30 5.50
CA ILE A 10 5.84 6.48 6.59
C ILE A 10 6.70 6.74 7.84
N THR A 11 6.17 7.52 8.78
CA THR A 11 6.91 7.92 9.97
C THR A 11 6.23 7.55 11.28
N CYS A 12 4.96 7.15 11.25
CA CYS A 12 4.22 6.83 12.47
C CYS A 12 3.06 5.88 12.17
N GLU A 13 2.41 5.41 13.24
CA GLU A 13 1.28 4.49 13.13
C GLU A 13 0.09 5.08 12.38
N HIS A 14 -0.10 6.39 12.45
CA HIS A 14 -1.15 7.06 11.70
C HIS A 14 -0.96 6.86 10.20
N CYS A 15 0.28 6.94 9.75
CA CYS A 15 0.60 6.70 8.34
C CYS A 15 0.28 5.27 7.95
N VAL A 16 0.61 4.32 8.83
CA VAL A 16 0.31 2.90 8.62
C VAL A 16 -1.19 2.69 8.46
N ASP A 17 -1.97 3.24 9.37
CA ASP A 17 -3.43 3.08 9.34
C ASP A 17 -4.03 3.71 8.09
N THR A 18 -3.55 4.89 7.72
CA THR A 18 -4.03 5.59 6.51
C THR A 18 -3.79 4.76 5.26
N ILE A 19 -2.59 4.20 5.13
CA ILE A 19 -2.26 3.37 3.98
C ILE A 19 -3.10 2.11 3.95
N LYS A 20 -3.19 1.43 5.10
CA LYS A 20 -3.98 0.20 5.19
C LYS A 20 -5.44 0.44 4.81
N GLU A 21 -6.06 1.43 5.40
CA GLU A 21 -7.46 1.73 5.11
C GLU A 21 -7.68 2.08 3.65
N SER A 22 -6.78 2.88 3.08
CA SER A 22 -6.91 3.31 1.69
C SER A 22 -6.75 2.17 0.70
N VAL A 23 -5.87 1.23 0.99
CA VAL A 23 -5.61 0.10 0.10
C VAL A 23 -6.60 -1.03 0.32
N GLU A 24 -6.99 -1.29 1.57
CA GLU A 24 -7.92 -2.37 1.89
C GLU A 24 -9.32 -2.17 1.29
N ILE A 25 -9.72 -0.94 1.02
CA ILE A 25 -11.03 -0.68 0.42
C ILE A 25 -11.11 -1.07 -1.05
N LEU A 26 -9.98 -1.32 -1.68
CA LEU A 26 -9.95 -1.73 -3.08
C LEU A 26 -10.39 -3.18 -3.22
N ASP A 27 -11.27 -3.43 -4.17
CA ASP A 27 -11.72 -4.79 -4.45
C ASP A 27 -10.56 -5.62 -4.96
N GLY A 28 -10.41 -6.81 -4.41
CA GLY A 28 -9.33 -7.71 -4.80
C GLY A 28 -8.13 -7.68 -3.87
N VAL A 29 -8.07 -6.72 -2.94
CA VAL A 29 -7.01 -6.68 -1.93
C VAL A 29 -7.37 -7.62 -0.80
N LEU A 30 -6.48 -8.56 -0.51
CA LEU A 30 -6.68 -9.57 0.52
C LEU A 30 -6.04 -9.18 1.85
N ARG A 31 -4.87 -8.56 1.77
CA ARG A 31 -4.11 -8.21 2.97
C ARG A 31 -3.14 -7.07 2.68
N VAL A 32 -2.93 -6.22 3.68
CA VAL A 32 -1.95 -5.13 3.60
C VAL A 32 -1.11 -5.15 4.87
N ASP A 33 0.21 -5.20 4.70
CA ASP A 33 1.16 -5.09 5.80
C ASP A 33 2.07 -3.90 5.53
N VAL A 34 2.33 -3.11 6.57
CA VAL A 34 3.21 -1.94 6.47
C VAL A 34 4.37 -2.09 7.44
N ASP A 35 5.59 -1.91 6.93
CA ASP A 35 6.80 -1.96 7.73
C ASP A 35 7.41 -0.55 7.79
N ILE A 36 7.34 0.06 8.97
CA ILE A 36 7.84 1.42 9.18
C ILE A 36 9.36 1.48 9.09
N GLU A 37 10.03 0.48 9.64
CA GLU A 37 11.50 0.45 9.66
C GLU A 37 12.10 0.38 8.26
N LYS A 38 11.51 -0.44 7.42
CA LYS A 38 11.97 -0.61 6.03
C LYS A 38 11.28 0.34 5.07
N LYS A 39 10.27 1.04 5.53
CA LYS A 39 9.44 1.94 4.71
C LYS A 39 8.86 1.20 3.52
N GLN A 40 8.32 0.03 3.79
CA GLN A 40 7.75 -0.84 2.76
C GLN A 40 6.31 -1.17 3.07
N VAL A 41 5.53 -1.34 2.02
CA VAL A 41 4.15 -1.81 2.11
C VAL A 41 4.06 -3.09 1.31
N VAL A 42 3.61 -4.17 1.95
CA VAL A 42 3.39 -5.44 1.29
C VAL A 42 1.89 -5.63 1.12
N VAL A 43 1.45 -5.82 -0.11
CA VAL A 43 0.03 -5.99 -0.42
C VAL A 43 -0.17 -7.36 -1.04
N GLU A 44 -1.09 -8.12 -0.47
CA GLU A 44 -1.54 -9.37 -1.04
C GLU A 44 -2.87 -9.10 -1.73
N PHE A 45 -2.94 -9.37 -3.03
CA PHE A 45 -4.10 -9.03 -3.83
C PHE A 45 -4.31 -10.03 -4.97
N ASP A 46 -5.52 -10.02 -5.52
CA ASP A 46 -5.86 -10.79 -6.70
C ASP A 46 -5.65 -9.92 -7.94
N GLU A 47 -4.64 -10.25 -8.73
CA GLU A 47 -4.28 -9.46 -9.92
C GLU A 47 -5.36 -9.43 -10.98
N LYS A 48 -6.33 -10.33 -10.89
CA LYS A 48 -7.47 -10.33 -11.81
C LYS A 48 -8.50 -9.25 -11.45
N MET A 49 -8.51 -8.82 -10.20
CA MET A 49 -9.47 -7.84 -9.70
C MET A 49 -8.87 -6.45 -9.53
N VAL A 50 -7.61 -6.38 -9.17
CA VAL A 50 -6.92 -5.10 -8.97
C VAL A 50 -5.50 -5.18 -9.53
N LYS A 51 -5.05 -4.08 -10.11
CA LYS A 51 -3.70 -4.01 -10.68
C LYS A 51 -2.74 -3.35 -9.69
N PRO A 52 -1.43 -3.70 -9.74
CA PRO A 52 -0.43 -3.03 -8.89
C PRO A 52 -0.44 -1.51 -9.05
N GLU A 53 -0.72 -1.02 -10.24
CA GLU A 53 -0.81 0.42 -10.52
C GLU A 53 -1.89 1.09 -9.68
N ASN A 54 -3.01 0.42 -9.46
CA ASN A 54 -4.10 0.94 -8.65
C ASN A 54 -3.67 1.10 -7.19
N LEU A 55 -2.84 0.18 -6.71
CA LEU A 55 -2.31 0.25 -5.35
C LEU A 55 -1.40 1.45 -5.20
N ILE A 56 -0.52 1.66 -6.16
CA ILE A 56 0.41 2.79 -6.17
C ILE A 56 -0.35 4.10 -6.22
N ASP A 57 -1.32 4.22 -7.11
CA ASP A 57 -2.14 5.41 -7.26
C ASP A 57 -2.86 5.75 -5.95
N LYS A 58 -3.39 4.72 -5.28
CA LYS A 58 -4.12 4.92 -4.03
C LYS A 58 -3.21 5.44 -2.92
N ILE A 59 -2.01 4.89 -2.82
CA ILE A 59 -1.03 5.32 -1.83
C ILE A 59 -0.60 6.77 -2.10
N GLU A 60 -0.36 7.11 -3.35
CA GLU A 60 0.02 8.47 -3.72
C GLU A 60 -1.11 9.46 -3.49
N GLU A 61 -2.35 9.03 -3.71
CA GLU A 61 -3.53 9.86 -3.50
C GLU A 61 -3.66 10.33 -2.04
N VAL A 62 -3.26 9.49 -1.08
CA VAL A 62 -3.33 9.86 0.33
C VAL A 62 -2.11 10.64 0.81
N GLY A 63 -1.18 10.98 -0.07
CA GLY A 63 -0.08 11.87 0.24
C GLY A 63 1.28 11.21 0.44
N PHE A 64 1.41 9.94 0.11
CA PHE A 64 2.69 9.24 0.21
C PHE A 64 3.33 9.09 -1.16
N GLU A 65 4.65 8.94 -1.17
CA GLU A 65 5.40 8.78 -2.40
C GLU A 65 5.87 7.33 -2.51
N VAL A 66 5.53 6.68 -3.62
CA VAL A 66 5.94 5.31 -3.89
C VAL A 66 7.21 5.31 -4.74
N ARG A 67 8.21 4.59 -4.26
CA ARG A 67 9.46 4.41 -5.00
C ARG A 67 9.49 3.00 -5.57
N MET A 68 9.95 2.91 -6.78
CA MET A 68 10.16 1.61 -7.41
C MET A 68 11.62 1.30 -7.62
#